data_dfb47c271a44cd29c6de2de45aec619c
#
_entry.id   dfb47c271a44cd29c6de2de45aec619c
#
_cell.length_a   1.000
_cell.length_b   1.000
_cell.length_c   1.000
_cell.angle_alpha   90.00
_cell.angle_beta   90.00
_cell.angle_gamma   90.00
#
_symmetry.space_group_name_H-M   'P 1'
#
loop_
_entity.id
_entity.type
_entity.pdbx_description
1 polymer ?
#
loop_
_entity_poly.entity_id
_entity_poly.type
_entity_poly.pdbx_seq_one_letter_code
_entity_poly.pdbx_strand_id
1 'polypeptide(L)'
;MQKKMIRLLALAFFVSFVLAFATVDAETQTKTTYPTMAPLDQYLISDVHSEIALARSAAPASISDAAEVMVLGPQGYSSAVKGTNGFLCLVERSWGAATDDPEFWNPKVRAPICFNPPAARTFVPIFLMKTKLVVAGKSKAEIVQATASALDKKELPALDPAAMCFMLSKQQYLNDRGMHWHPHLMFFVPGYASKSWGANLPGSPVIAANDPEERATIFLVTVGKWSDGTLAAP
;
A
#
# COMPACT_ATOMS: atom_id res chain seq x y z
N MET A 1 -51.01 -39.03 59.62
CA MET A 1 -49.64 -38.99 60.23
C MET A 1 -48.69 -39.26 59.08
N GLN A 2 -47.74 -38.40 58.77
CA GLN A 2 -46.70 -38.33 57.70
C GLN A 2 -46.91 -37.16 56.75
N LYS A 3 -46.63 -35.99 57.22
CA LYS A 3 -46.36 -34.79 56.43
C LYS A 3 -45.45 -33.91 57.28
N LYS A 4 -44.16 -34.17 57.31
CA LYS A 4 -43.11 -33.28 57.84
C LYS A 4 -41.74 -33.95 57.69
N MET A 5 -41.19 -34.01 56.53
CA MET A 5 -39.75 -34.29 56.40
C MET A 5 -39.31 -34.21 54.88
N ILE A 6 -39.58 -33.14 54.24
CA ILE A 6 -38.92 -32.80 52.97
C ILE A 6 -38.90 -31.26 52.88
N ARG A 7 -38.04 -30.64 53.63
CA ARG A 7 -37.64 -29.21 53.43
C ARG A 7 -36.34 -28.97 54.20
N LEU A 8 -35.22 -29.48 53.70
CA LEU A 8 -33.89 -29.07 54.19
C LEU A 8 -32.79 -29.75 53.36
N LEU A 9 -32.84 -29.62 52.02
CA LEU A 9 -31.74 -30.06 51.17
C LEU A 9 -31.85 -29.37 49.77
N ALA A 10 -31.95 -28.04 49.75
CA ALA A 10 -31.96 -27.28 48.53
C ALA A 10 -31.40 -25.86 48.74
N LEU A 11 -30.29 -25.75 49.47
CA LEU A 11 -29.64 -24.42 49.65
C LEU A 11 -28.10 -24.54 49.79
N ALA A 12 -27.48 -25.37 49.00
CA ALA A 12 -26.00 -25.50 49.00
C ALA A 12 -25.40 -25.78 47.61
N PHE A 13 -26.01 -25.27 46.54
CA PHE A 13 -25.45 -25.51 45.18
C PHE A 13 -25.55 -24.26 44.25
N PHE A 14 -25.51 -23.05 44.79
CA PHE A 14 -25.62 -21.85 43.96
C PHE A 14 -24.57 -20.77 44.27
N VAL A 15 -23.38 -21.14 44.74
CA VAL A 15 -22.28 -20.19 44.98
C VAL A 15 -20.95 -20.74 44.45
N SER A 16 -20.92 -21.27 43.26
CA SER A 16 -19.62 -21.69 42.63
C SER A 16 -19.65 -21.60 41.12
N PHE A 17 -20.22 -20.53 40.52
CA PHE A 17 -20.18 -20.38 39.08
C PHE A 17 -20.20 -18.91 38.62
N VAL A 18 -19.43 -18.06 39.29
CA VAL A 18 -19.17 -16.70 38.76
C VAL A 18 -17.72 -16.33 39.05
N LEU A 19 -16.78 -17.09 38.49
CA LEU A 19 -15.35 -16.70 38.47
C LEU A 19 -14.61 -17.42 37.33
N ALA A 20 -15.02 -17.17 36.10
CA ALA A 20 -14.20 -17.49 34.94
C ALA A 20 -14.82 -16.82 33.69
N PHE A 21 -14.49 -15.61 33.37
CA PHE A 21 -14.46 -15.05 32.03
C PHE A 21 -14.04 -13.58 32.13
N ALA A 22 -12.83 -13.37 32.61
CA ALA A 22 -12.06 -12.19 32.27
C ALA A 22 -10.80 -12.69 31.53
N THR A 23 -10.99 -13.33 30.41
CA THR A 23 -9.93 -13.37 29.40
C THR A 23 -9.89 -12.01 28.79
N VAL A 24 -9.01 -11.17 29.32
CA VAL A 24 -8.55 -9.98 28.65
C VAL A 24 -7.94 -10.47 27.35
N ASP A 25 -8.61 -10.25 26.22
CA ASP A 25 -8.00 -10.26 24.93
C ASP A 25 -6.92 -9.18 24.97
N ALA A 26 -5.71 -9.58 25.31
CA ALA A 26 -4.53 -8.78 25.03
C ALA A 26 -4.44 -8.74 23.51
N GLU A 27 -5.02 -7.71 22.89
CA GLU A 27 -4.65 -7.29 21.57
C GLU A 27 -3.13 -7.20 21.58
N THR A 28 -2.51 -8.16 20.92
CA THR A 28 -1.07 -8.13 20.63
C THR A 28 -0.91 -6.97 19.66
N GLN A 29 -0.75 -5.74 20.17
CA GLN A 29 -0.29 -4.62 19.38
C GLN A 29 1.05 -5.06 18.80
N THR A 30 1.02 -5.44 17.53
CA THR A 30 2.23 -5.70 16.75
C THR A 30 3.01 -4.40 16.78
N LYS A 31 4.07 -4.37 17.58
CA LYS A 31 4.96 -3.22 17.71
C LYS A 31 5.47 -2.89 16.32
N THR A 32 5.00 -1.77 15.75
CA THR A 32 5.44 -1.31 14.43
C THR A 32 6.95 -1.14 14.45
N THR A 33 7.64 -1.80 13.56
CA THR A 33 9.11 -1.75 13.44
C THR A 33 9.56 -0.32 13.10
N TYR A 34 8.70 0.44 12.42
CA TYR A 34 8.94 1.81 11.97
C TYR A 34 7.86 2.77 12.51
N PRO A 35 7.93 3.18 13.78
CA PRO A 35 6.90 4.02 14.40
C PRO A 35 6.92 5.47 13.92
N THR A 36 8.06 5.95 13.45
CA THR A 36 8.29 7.32 12.97
C THR A 36 9.13 7.33 11.71
N MET A 37 9.04 8.41 10.96
CA MET A 37 9.90 8.64 9.80
C MET A 37 11.38 8.72 10.22
N ALA A 38 12.23 7.99 9.51
CA ALA A 38 13.68 8.15 9.59
C ALA A 38 14.11 9.48 8.95
N PRO A 39 15.36 9.95 9.19
CA PRO A 39 15.92 11.05 8.43
C PRO A 39 15.77 10.88 6.92
N LEU A 40 15.43 11.96 6.20
CA LEU A 40 15.07 11.89 4.78
C LEU A 40 16.16 11.29 3.90
N ASP A 41 17.43 11.53 4.23
CA ASP A 41 18.58 10.98 3.50
C ASP A 41 18.58 9.45 3.41
N GLN A 42 18.00 8.74 4.38
CA GLN A 42 17.86 7.29 4.36
C GLN A 42 16.88 6.80 3.28
N TYR A 43 15.98 7.65 2.81
CA TYR A 43 15.05 7.34 1.72
C TYR A 43 15.61 7.69 0.34
N LEU A 44 16.64 8.52 0.26
CA LEU A 44 17.23 8.93 -1.01
C LEU A 44 18.11 7.82 -1.60
N ILE A 45 18.19 7.79 -2.92
CA ILE A 45 19.20 7.04 -3.67
C ILE A 45 20.22 8.08 -4.13
N SER A 46 21.45 7.97 -3.66
CA SER A 46 22.49 9.00 -3.86
C SER A 46 22.89 9.17 -5.33
N ASP A 47 22.87 8.07 -6.10
CA ASP A 47 23.18 8.11 -7.53
C ASP A 47 21.88 8.18 -8.34
N VAL A 48 21.67 9.30 -9.01
CA VAL A 48 20.50 9.56 -9.85
C VAL A 48 20.39 8.58 -11.02
N HIS A 49 21.50 8.12 -11.59
CA HIS A 49 21.48 7.14 -12.69
C HIS A 49 21.01 5.78 -12.19
N SER A 50 21.41 5.37 -10.98
CA SER A 50 20.90 4.16 -10.33
C SER A 50 19.41 4.25 -10.05
N GLU A 51 18.88 5.40 -9.59
CA GLU A 51 17.44 5.57 -9.38
C GLU A 51 16.66 5.54 -10.70
N ILE A 52 17.16 6.17 -11.77
CA ILE A 52 16.57 6.10 -13.10
C ILE A 52 16.52 4.65 -13.61
N ALA A 53 17.63 3.93 -13.52
CA ALA A 53 17.69 2.53 -13.94
C ALA A 53 16.71 1.64 -13.16
N LEU A 54 16.65 1.85 -11.85
CA LEU A 54 15.71 1.13 -10.96
C LEU A 54 14.24 1.47 -11.32
N ALA A 55 13.90 2.73 -11.54
CA ALA A 55 12.55 3.13 -11.94
C ALA A 55 12.14 2.47 -13.26
N ARG A 56 13.00 2.47 -14.27
CA ARG A 56 12.75 1.84 -15.57
C ARG A 56 12.58 0.34 -15.49
N SER A 57 13.22 -0.31 -14.52
CA SER A 57 13.08 -1.76 -14.33
C SER A 57 11.65 -2.20 -13.94
N ALA A 58 10.74 -1.25 -13.65
CA ALA A 58 9.35 -1.55 -13.32
C ALA A 58 8.51 -2.08 -14.49
N ALA A 59 8.89 -1.77 -15.73
CA ALA A 59 8.15 -2.17 -16.94
C ALA A 59 9.10 -2.67 -18.04
N PRO A 60 8.60 -3.41 -19.05
CA PRO A 60 9.42 -3.80 -20.20
C PRO A 60 10.04 -2.58 -20.90
N ALA A 61 11.23 -2.74 -21.49
CA ALA A 61 11.97 -1.69 -22.19
C ALA A 61 11.13 -0.98 -23.25
N SER A 62 10.25 -1.69 -23.96
CA SER A 62 9.31 -1.13 -24.93
C SER A 62 8.37 -0.05 -24.37
N ILE A 63 8.21 -0.02 -23.04
CA ILE A 63 7.42 0.99 -22.31
C ILE A 63 8.35 1.97 -21.60
N SER A 64 9.30 1.46 -20.81
CA SER A 64 10.08 2.27 -19.87
C SER A 64 11.15 3.11 -20.54
N ASP A 65 11.65 2.76 -21.74
CA ASP A 65 12.70 3.53 -22.44
C ASP A 65 12.21 4.91 -22.89
N ALA A 66 10.94 5.02 -23.28
CA ALA A 66 10.33 6.27 -23.70
C ALA A 66 9.48 6.94 -22.60
N ALA A 67 9.44 6.37 -21.39
CA ALA A 67 8.70 6.93 -20.27
C ALA A 67 9.40 8.12 -19.64
N GLU A 68 8.61 9.04 -19.07
CA GLU A 68 9.13 10.02 -18.14
C GLU A 68 9.66 9.29 -16.89
N VAL A 69 10.80 9.76 -16.36
CA VAL A 69 11.32 9.24 -15.08
C VAL A 69 11.43 10.34 -14.07
N MET A 70 10.79 10.16 -12.92
CA MET A 70 10.95 11.04 -11.77
C MET A 70 11.84 10.38 -10.72
N VAL A 71 12.68 11.19 -10.07
CA VAL A 71 13.57 10.78 -8.98
C VAL A 71 13.28 11.57 -7.72
N LEU A 72 13.47 10.94 -6.56
CA LEU A 72 13.25 11.58 -5.26
C LEU A 72 14.46 12.38 -4.83
N GLY A 73 14.27 13.68 -4.67
CA GLY A 73 15.24 14.59 -4.06
C GLY A 73 14.78 15.13 -2.70
N PRO A 74 15.58 16.01 -2.08
CA PRO A 74 15.28 16.59 -0.77
C PRO A 74 13.97 17.39 -0.73
N GLN A 75 13.43 17.80 -1.86
CA GLN A 75 12.18 18.59 -1.95
C GLN A 75 11.00 17.77 -2.55
N GLY A 76 11.17 16.46 -2.67
CA GLY A 76 10.21 15.58 -3.31
C GLY A 76 10.65 15.11 -4.70
N TYR A 77 9.73 14.50 -5.45
CA TYR A 77 10.02 14.01 -6.79
C TYR A 77 10.16 15.13 -7.81
N SER A 78 11.13 14.98 -8.71
CA SER A 78 11.34 15.86 -9.86
C SER A 78 11.64 15.04 -11.13
N SER A 79 11.28 15.57 -12.30
CA SER A 79 11.54 14.92 -13.58
C SER A 79 13.05 14.93 -13.88
N ALA A 80 13.65 13.75 -13.97
CA ALA A 80 15.04 13.53 -14.33
C ALA A 80 15.18 13.20 -15.82
N VAL A 81 14.19 12.54 -16.41
CA VAL A 81 14.12 12.19 -17.83
C VAL A 81 12.75 12.55 -18.37
N LYS A 82 12.69 13.30 -19.46
CA LYS A 82 11.44 13.61 -20.16
C LYS A 82 10.98 12.40 -20.98
N GLY A 83 9.71 12.03 -20.87
CA GLY A 83 9.11 10.94 -21.64
C GLY A 83 8.43 11.43 -22.94
N THR A 84 8.15 10.50 -23.83
CA THR A 84 7.45 10.76 -25.10
C THR A 84 6.21 9.89 -25.33
N ASN A 85 5.99 8.86 -24.49
CA ASN A 85 4.88 7.92 -24.62
C ASN A 85 3.76 8.12 -23.58
N GLY A 86 3.90 9.12 -22.70
CA GLY A 86 2.94 9.45 -21.65
C GLY A 86 2.99 8.52 -20.41
N PHE A 87 3.83 7.49 -20.41
CA PHE A 87 4.10 6.70 -19.20
C PHE A 87 5.03 7.49 -18.28
N LEU A 88 4.89 7.21 -16.96
CA LEU A 88 5.72 7.80 -15.92
C LEU A 88 6.23 6.70 -14.99
N CYS A 89 7.55 6.58 -14.88
CA CYS A 89 8.20 5.63 -13.98
C CYS A 89 8.91 6.36 -12.84
N LEU A 90 8.87 5.78 -11.65
CA LEU A 90 9.60 6.26 -10.48
C LEU A 90 9.90 5.09 -9.52
N VAL A 91 10.65 5.36 -8.46
CA VAL A 91 10.81 4.40 -7.36
C VAL A 91 10.02 4.91 -6.18
N GLU A 92 8.85 4.32 -5.90
CA GLU A 92 8.09 4.66 -4.70
C GLU A 92 8.87 4.35 -3.43
N ARG A 93 8.60 5.11 -2.39
CA ARG A 93 9.05 4.86 -1.03
C ARG A 93 7.88 4.32 -0.21
N SER A 94 8.15 3.96 1.02
CA SER A 94 7.18 3.32 1.91
C SER A 94 5.85 4.07 2.08
N TRP A 95 5.84 5.39 1.92
CA TRP A 95 4.60 6.20 1.99
C TRP A 95 3.73 6.12 0.74
N GLY A 96 4.10 5.34 -0.28
CA GLY A 96 3.17 4.90 -1.33
C GLY A 96 2.07 3.98 -0.83
N ALA A 97 2.33 3.28 0.29
CA ALA A 97 1.32 2.47 0.97
C ALA A 97 0.30 3.31 1.75
N ALA A 98 -0.77 2.66 2.22
CA ALA A 98 -1.73 3.25 3.15
C ALA A 98 -1.06 3.64 4.48
N THR A 99 -1.55 4.67 5.16
CA THR A 99 -0.89 5.21 6.36
C THR A 99 -0.94 4.26 7.56
N ASP A 100 -1.83 3.27 7.56
CA ASP A 100 -1.93 2.21 8.57
C ASP A 100 -0.97 1.04 8.32
N ASP A 101 -0.30 0.99 7.15
CA ASP A 101 0.71 -0.04 6.89
C ASP A 101 1.86 0.06 7.91
N PRO A 102 2.26 -1.07 8.54
CA PRO A 102 3.37 -1.11 9.49
C PRO A 102 4.72 -0.70 8.87
N GLU A 103 4.86 -0.82 7.55
CA GLU A 103 6.06 -0.46 6.79
C GLU A 103 6.04 1.00 6.28
N PHE A 104 5.00 1.78 6.58
CA PHE A 104 4.82 3.14 6.07
C PHE A 104 6.03 4.07 6.27
N TRP A 105 6.80 3.88 7.32
CA TRP A 105 8.04 4.62 7.60
C TRP A 105 9.31 3.81 7.38
N ASN A 106 9.25 2.66 6.69
CA ASN A 106 10.44 1.84 6.41
C ASN A 106 11.34 2.53 5.37
N PRO A 107 12.56 3.00 5.75
CA PRO A 107 13.44 3.71 4.83
C PRO A 107 14.08 2.83 3.76
N LYS A 108 13.95 1.50 3.88
CA LYS A 108 14.54 0.55 2.91
C LYS A 108 13.64 0.33 1.69
N VAL A 109 12.35 0.65 1.78
CA VAL A 109 11.40 0.39 0.68
C VAL A 109 11.86 1.08 -0.60
N ARG A 110 11.94 0.28 -1.64
CA ARG A 110 12.25 0.68 -3.02
C ARG A 110 11.29 -0.09 -3.92
N ALA A 111 10.21 0.56 -4.31
CA ALA A 111 9.15 0.01 -5.12
C ALA A 111 9.15 0.63 -6.52
N PRO A 112 9.93 0.08 -7.48
CA PRO A 112 9.92 0.55 -8.85
C PRO A 112 8.52 0.36 -9.45
N ILE A 113 7.96 1.43 -9.98
CA ILE A 113 6.62 1.47 -10.52
C ILE A 113 6.58 2.31 -11.81
N CYS A 114 5.80 1.88 -12.78
CA CYS A 114 5.63 2.57 -14.05
C CYS A 114 4.15 2.74 -14.34
N PHE A 115 3.65 3.95 -14.24
CA PHE A 115 2.24 4.30 -14.43
C PHE A 115 1.92 4.50 -15.91
N ASN A 116 0.75 4.02 -16.34
CA ASN A 116 0.25 4.34 -17.67
C ASN A 116 -0.23 5.80 -17.78
N PRO A 117 -0.49 6.34 -18.99
CA PRO A 117 -0.90 7.73 -19.14
C PRO A 117 -2.14 8.14 -18.32
N PRO A 118 -3.21 7.32 -18.17
CA PRO A 118 -4.31 7.63 -17.27
C PRO A 118 -3.88 7.76 -15.80
N ALA A 119 -3.09 6.82 -15.28
CA ALA A 119 -2.59 6.87 -13.90
C ALA A 119 -1.61 8.02 -13.68
N ALA A 120 -0.73 8.29 -14.64
CA ALA A 120 0.20 9.43 -14.57
C ALA A 120 -0.53 10.76 -14.40
N ARG A 121 -1.73 10.91 -15.01
CA ARG A 121 -2.53 12.13 -14.91
C ARG A 121 -3.44 12.17 -13.69
N THR A 122 -3.88 11.03 -13.17
CA THR A 122 -4.98 11.02 -12.18
C THR A 122 -4.60 10.41 -10.83
N PHE A 123 -3.69 9.44 -10.79
CA PHE A 123 -3.23 8.78 -9.55
C PHE A 123 -1.92 9.43 -9.03
N VAL A 124 -0.93 9.62 -9.91
CA VAL A 124 0.37 10.19 -9.53
C VAL A 124 0.26 11.54 -8.80
N PRO A 125 -0.64 12.48 -9.15
CA PRO A 125 -0.81 13.72 -8.39
C PRO A 125 -1.10 13.52 -6.91
N ILE A 126 -1.88 12.47 -6.52
CA ILE A 126 -2.17 12.12 -5.13
C ILE A 126 -0.87 11.70 -4.44
N PHE A 127 -0.12 10.78 -5.05
CA PHE A 127 1.15 10.29 -4.52
C PHE A 127 2.19 11.42 -4.37
N LEU A 128 2.31 12.31 -5.35
CA LEU A 128 3.22 13.46 -5.27
C LEU A 128 2.83 14.44 -4.15
N MET A 129 1.54 14.63 -3.91
CA MET A 129 1.06 15.44 -2.79
C MET A 129 1.41 14.78 -1.44
N LYS A 130 1.15 13.47 -1.28
CA LYS A 130 1.57 12.71 -0.09
C LYS A 130 3.08 12.85 0.14
N THR A 131 3.89 12.70 -0.91
CA THR A 131 5.35 12.87 -0.83
C THR A 131 5.74 14.25 -0.33
N LYS A 132 5.14 15.33 -0.83
CA LYS A 132 5.42 16.70 -0.36
C LYS A 132 5.09 16.87 1.12
N LEU A 133 3.99 16.30 1.59
CA LEU A 133 3.61 16.34 3.01
C LEU A 133 4.61 15.56 3.88
N VAL A 134 5.04 14.39 3.43
CA VAL A 134 6.06 13.58 4.10
C VAL A 134 7.37 14.35 4.22
N VAL A 135 7.88 14.90 3.13
CA VAL A 135 9.12 15.70 3.10
C VAL A 135 9.01 16.94 3.98
N ALA A 136 7.81 17.52 4.11
CA ALA A 136 7.52 18.62 5.03
C ALA A 136 7.39 18.18 6.51
N GLY A 137 7.62 16.90 6.83
CA GLY A 137 7.58 16.38 8.20
C GLY A 137 6.17 16.21 8.78
N LYS A 138 5.14 16.10 7.94
CA LYS A 138 3.77 15.92 8.38
C LYS A 138 3.54 14.53 8.97
N SER A 139 2.74 14.46 10.04
CA SER A 139 2.30 13.21 10.65
C SER A 139 1.35 12.44 9.73
N LYS A 140 1.20 11.13 9.96
CA LYS A 140 0.22 10.29 9.24
C LYS A 140 -1.18 10.89 9.26
N ALA A 141 -1.65 11.38 10.41
CA ALA A 141 -2.96 12.01 10.55
C ALA A 141 -3.11 13.27 9.69
N GLU A 142 -2.07 14.13 9.65
CA GLU A 142 -2.07 15.33 8.80
C GLU A 142 -2.07 14.97 7.31
N ILE A 143 -1.35 13.89 6.91
CA ILE A 143 -1.33 13.40 5.54
C ILE A 143 -2.73 12.93 5.13
N VAL A 144 -3.37 12.09 5.93
CA VAL A 144 -4.74 11.61 5.68
C VAL A 144 -5.72 12.77 5.57
N GLN A 145 -5.69 13.70 6.52
CA GLN A 145 -6.58 14.86 6.53
C GLN A 145 -6.37 15.76 5.30
N ALA A 146 -5.12 16.02 4.94
CA ALA A 146 -4.81 16.86 3.79
C ALA A 146 -5.25 16.20 2.46
N THR A 147 -5.01 14.88 2.32
CA THR A 147 -5.44 14.13 1.14
C THR A 147 -6.96 14.12 1.02
N ALA A 148 -7.68 13.82 2.08
CA ALA A 148 -9.14 13.86 2.11
C ALA A 148 -9.69 15.25 1.74
N SER A 149 -9.12 16.32 2.32
CA SER A 149 -9.51 17.70 2.03
C SER A 149 -9.30 18.07 0.55
N ALA A 150 -8.16 17.67 -0.03
CA ALA A 150 -7.86 17.95 -1.44
C ALA A 150 -8.81 17.21 -2.40
N LEU A 151 -9.17 15.96 -2.07
CA LEU A 151 -10.15 15.19 -2.83
C LEU A 151 -11.56 15.81 -2.72
N ASP A 152 -11.99 16.25 -1.52
CA ASP A 152 -13.29 16.88 -1.30
C ASP A 152 -13.43 18.19 -2.07
N LYS A 153 -12.37 18.97 -2.10
CA LYS A 153 -12.31 20.26 -2.82
C LYS A 153 -12.06 20.12 -4.31
N LYS A 154 -11.85 18.90 -4.81
CA LYS A 154 -11.49 18.61 -6.21
C LYS A 154 -10.21 19.33 -6.66
N GLU A 155 -9.26 19.52 -5.74
CA GLU A 155 -7.92 20.03 -6.01
C GLU A 155 -7.03 18.97 -6.68
N LEU A 156 -7.42 17.70 -6.52
CA LEU A 156 -6.83 16.56 -7.20
C LEU A 156 -7.77 16.07 -8.32
N PRO A 157 -7.23 15.57 -9.43
CA PRO A 157 -8.02 15.04 -10.52
C PRO A 157 -8.83 13.81 -10.07
N ALA A 158 -10.01 13.62 -10.64
CA ALA A 158 -10.75 12.39 -10.45
C ALA A 158 -9.98 11.21 -11.06
N LEU A 159 -9.95 10.09 -10.35
CA LEU A 159 -9.25 8.90 -10.79
C LEU A 159 -9.89 8.35 -12.08
N ASP A 160 -9.05 8.14 -13.10
CA ASP A 160 -9.46 7.55 -14.37
C ASP A 160 -9.63 6.02 -14.17
N PRO A 161 -10.77 5.42 -14.57
CA PRO A 161 -10.99 3.97 -14.41
C PRO A 161 -10.05 3.09 -15.25
N ALA A 162 -9.32 3.66 -16.20
CA ALA A 162 -8.26 2.99 -16.96
C ALA A 162 -6.86 3.15 -16.33
N ALA A 163 -6.76 3.76 -15.14
CA ALA A 163 -5.49 3.96 -14.46
C ALA A 163 -4.89 2.61 -14.01
N MET A 164 -3.64 2.35 -14.39
CA MET A 164 -2.91 1.15 -14.01
C MET A 164 -1.41 1.39 -13.94
N CYS A 165 -0.67 0.48 -13.33
CA CYS A 165 0.78 0.50 -13.34
C CYS A 165 1.39 -0.88 -13.50
N PHE A 166 2.69 -0.88 -13.81
CA PHE A 166 3.57 -2.05 -13.85
C PHE A 166 4.48 -2.05 -12.62
N MET A 167 4.61 -3.20 -11.95
CA MET A 167 5.58 -3.45 -10.88
C MET A 167 6.30 -4.78 -11.17
N LEU A 168 7.12 -4.78 -12.22
CA LEU A 168 7.75 -5.99 -12.76
C LEU A 168 9.26 -6.06 -12.46
N SER A 169 9.75 -5.30 -11.50
CA SER A 169 11.18 -5.26 -11.18
C SER A 169 11.60 -6.40 -10.26
N LYS A 170 12.67 -7.11 -10.59
CA LYS A 170 13.35 -8.04 -9.68
C LYS A 170 14.07 -7.33 -8.53
N GLN A 171 14.33 -6.03 -8.67
CA GLN A 171 15.13 -5.23 -7.73
C GLN A 171 14.26 -4.51 -6.71
N GLN A 172 12.96 -4.82 -6.67
CA GLN A 172 12.05 -4.24 -5.69
C GLN A 172 12.40 -4.71 -4.27
N TYR A 173 12.20 -3.82 -3.30
CA TYR A 173 12.21 -4.12 -1.89
C TYR A 173 10.96 -3.50 -1.28
N LEU A 174 9.97 -4.31 -0.95
CA LEU A 174 8.64 -3.82 -0.57
C LEU A 174 8.40 -3.82 0.94
N ASN A 175 9.03 -4.75 1.67
CA ASN A 175 8.90 -4.86 3.13
C ASN A 175 9.99 -5.76 3.71
N ASP A 176 10.15 -5.72 5.05
CA ASP A 176 11.15 -6.54 5.75
C ASP A 176 10.75 -8.03 5.89
N ARG A 177 9.49 -8.39 5.56
CA ARG A 177 9.00 -9.76 5.71
C ARG A 177 9.34 -10.65 4.51
N GLY A 178 9.11 -10.15 3.32
CA GLY A 178 9.30 -10.90 2.08
C GLY A 178 10.31 -10.25 1.12
N MET A 179 10.80 -9.06 1.42
CA MET A 179 11.69 -8.22 0.62
C MET A 179 11.11 -7.85 -0.74
N HIS A 180 10.78 -8.82 -1.58
CA HIS A 180 10.14 -8.62 -2.88
C HIS A 180 8.88 -9.50 -2.99
N TRP A 181 8.04 -9.21 -4.00
CA TRP A 181 6.86 -9.99 -4.31
C TRP A 181 6.88 -10.36 -5.80
N HIS A 182 5.87 -11.13 -6.24
CA HIS A 182 5.74 -11.50 -7.65
C HIS A 182 5.63 -10.27 -8.55
N PRO A 183 6.10 -10.36 -9.81
CA PRO A 183 5.80 -9.32 -10.78
C PRO A 183 4.29 -9.20 -10.95
N HIS A 184 3.77 -8.00 -10.90
CA HIS A 184 2.33 -7.76 -10.93
C HIS A 184 1.98 -6.45 -11.61
N LEU A 185 0.71 -6.37 -12.01
CA LEU A 185 0.05 -5.13 -12.43
C LEU A 185 -0.88 -4.67 -11.32
N MET A 186 -1.01 -3.36 -11.15
CA MET A 186 -2.06 -2.79 -10.31
C MET A 186 -3.01 -1.97 -11.18
N PHE A 187 -4.30 -2.05 -10.84
CA PHE A 187 -5.36 -1.24 -11.45
C PHE A 187 -6.01 -0.42 -10.35
N PHE A 188 -6.15 0.88 -10.60
CA PHE A 188 -6.69 1.85 -9.66
C PHE A 188 -8.12 2.19 -10.06
N VAL A 189 -9.10 1.61 -9.40
CA VAL A 189 -10.52 1.77 -9.76
C VAL A 189 -11.21 2.67 -8.74
N PRO A 190 -11.94 3.73 -9.18
CA PRO A 190 -12.66 4.60 -8.26
C PRO A 190 -13.66 3.84 -7.39
N GLY A 191 -13.72 4.17 -6.10
CA GLY A 191 -14.67 3.60 -5.15
C GLY A 191 -14.35 2.15 -4.74
N TYR A 192 -15.37 1.41 -4.26
CA TYR A 192 -15.21 0.06 -3.71
C TYR A 192 -15.71 -1.00 -4.68
N ALA A 193 -14.84 -1.48 -5.55
CA ALA A 193 -15.16 -2.36 -6.67
C ALA A 193 -14.70 -3.82 -6.52
N SER A 194 -14.10 -4.22 -5.39
CA SER A 194 -13.44 -5.53 -5.22
C SER A 194 -14.35 -6.72 -5.57
N LYS A 195 -15.63 -6.66 -5.19
CA LYS A 195 -16.61 -7.74 -5.46
C LYS A 195 -16.88 -7.92 -6.96
N SER A 196 -16.91 -6.84 -7.74
CA SER A 196 -17.25 -6.88 -9.16
C SER A 196 -16.20 -7.59 -10.03
N TRP A 197 -14.95 -7.70 -9.51
CA TRP A 197 -13.85 -8.39 -10.18
C TRP A 197 -13.62 -9.81 -9.66
N GLY A 198 -14.45 -10.30 -8.72
CA GLY A 198 -14.23 -11.59 -8.07
C GLY A 198 -12.91 -11.66 -7.29
N ALA A 199 -12.43 -10.52 -6.84
CA ALA A 199 -11.16 -10.43 -6.12
C ALA A 199 -11.25 -11.11 -4.75
N ASN A 200 -10.13 -11.65 -4.29
CA ASN A 200 -9.96 -12.33 -3.00
C ASN A 200 -10.85 -13.58 -2.81
N LEU A 201 -11.47 -14.08 -3.86
CA LEU A 201 -12.18 -15.36 -3.82
C LEU A 201 -11.20 -16.54 -3.89
N PRO A 202 -11.56 -17.71 -3.31
CA PRO A 202 -10.73 -18.90 -3.43
C PRO A 202 -10.42 -19.23 -4.90
N GLY A 203 -9.12 -19.31 -5.25
CA GLY A 203 -8.65 -19.58 -6.60
C GLY A 203 -8.68 -18.38 -7.56
N SER A 204 -9.11 -17.22 -7.13
CA SER A 204 -9.02 -16.00 -7.95
C SER A 204 -7.57 -15.54 -8.08
N PRO A 205 -7.08 -15.25 -9.30
CA PRO A 205 -5.76 -14.63 -9.49
C PRO A 205 -5.77 -13.13 -9.17
N VAL A 206 -6.93 -12.56 -8.88
CA VAL A 206 -7.11 -11.13 -8.60
C VAL A 206 -7.15 -10.92 -7.09
N ILE A 207 -6.24 -10.10 -6.60
CA ILE A 207 -6.22 -9.60 -5.22
C ILE A 207 -6.71 -8.16 -5.24
N ALA A 208 -7.45 -7.73 -4.23
CA ALA A 208 -7.86 -6.34 -4.11
C ALA A 208 -7.79 -5.84 -2.67
N ALA A 209 -7.39 -4.60 -2.54
CA ALA A 209 -7.48 -3.83 -1.31
C ALA A 209 -8.28 -2.54 -1.59
N ASN A 210 -9.20 -2.19 -0.68
CA ASN A 210 -9.82 -0.88 -0.72
C ASN A 210 -8.89 0.12 -0.01
N ASP A 211 -8.63 1.23 -0.68
CA ASP A 211 -7.92 2.35 -0.10
C ASP A 211 -8.91 3.49 0.19
N PRO A 212 -9.32 3.67 1.45
CA PRO A 212 -10.23 4.73 1.83
C PRO A 212 -9.59 6.13 1.78
N GLU A 213 -8.26 6.23 1.89
CA GLU A 213 -7.54 7.51 1.84
C GLU A 213 -7.56 8.08 0.43
N GLU A 214 -7.43 7.22 -0.58
CA GLU A 214 -7.42 7.57 -2.00
C GLU A 214 -8.78 7.34 -2.68
N ARG A 215 -9.76 6.79 -1.95
CA ARG A 215 -11.13 6.47 -2.41
C ARG A 215 -11.14 5.56 -3.63
N ALA A 216 -10.27 4.58 -3.60
CA ALA A 216 -10.05 3.64 -4.70
C ALA A 216 -10.08 2.19 -4.23
N THR A 217 -10.30 1.29 -5.17
CA THR A 217 -9.94 -0.12 -5.04
C THR A 217 -8.68 -0.35 -5.85
N ILE A 218 -7.65 -0.87 -5.22
CA ILE A 218 -6.41 -1.28 -5.87
C ILE A 218 -6.50 -2.78 -6.13
N PHE A 219 -6.54 -3.16 -7.41
CA PHE A 219 -6.48 -4.55 -7.82
C PHE A 219 -5.06 -4.91 -8.19
N LEU A 220 -4.59 -6.07 -7.73
CA LEU A 220 -3.29 -6.64 -8.05
C LEU A 220 -3.49 -7.93 -8.84
N VAL A 221 -2.81 -8.03 -9.99
CA VAL A 221 -2.81 -9.23 -10.83
C VAL A 221 -1.37 -9.66 -11.05
N THR A 222 -1.01 -10.81 -10.51
CA THR A 222 0.32 -11.38 -10.72
C THR A 222 0.50 -11.81 -12.17
N VAL A 223 1.73 -11.65 -12.68
CA VAL A 223 2.08 -12.08 -14.05
C VAL A 223 3.29 -13.01 -14.00
N GLY A 224 3.44 -13.85 -15.02
CA GLY A 224 4.46 -14.90 -15.05
C GLY A 224 5.85 -14.43 -15.47
N LYS A 225 6.07 -13.14 -15.73
CA LYS A 225 7.37 -12.63 -16.22
C LYS A 225 7.73 -11.31 -15.56
N TRP A 226 9.02 -11.16 -15.29
CA TRP A 226 9.65 -9.91 -14.92
C TRP A 226 9.78 -8.97 -16.14
N SER A 227 10.13 -7.71 -15.91
CA SER A 227 10.29 -6.70 -16.95
C SER A 227 11.36 -7.04 -17.99
N ASP A 228 12.36 -7.83 -17.62
CA ASP A 228 13.42 -8.32 -18.50
C ASP A 228 13.02 -9.57 -19.34
N GLY A 229 11.76 -9.99 -19.24
CA GLY A 229 11.20 -11.14 -19.96
C GLY A 229 11.48 -12.50 -19.32
N THR A 230 12.28 -12.58 -18.26
CA THR A 230 12.55 -13.84 -17.56
C THR A 230 11.33 -14.31 -16.76
N LEU A 231 11.19 -15.62 -16.57
CA LEU A 231 10.08 -16.17 -15.80
C LEU A 231 10.21 -15.83 -14.31
N ALA A 232 9.08 -15.49 -13.71
CA ALA A 232 8.97 -15.46 -12.26
C ALA A 232 8.93 -16.88 -11.71
N ALA A 233 9.54 -17.08 -10.54
CA ALA A 233 9.37 -18.35 -9.82
C ALA A 233 7.88 -18.52 -9.45
N PRO A 234 7.38 -19.77 -9.48
CA PRO A 234 6.00 -20.08 -9.07
C PRO A 234 5.76 -19.80 -7.59
#